data_428b56f444812df93774f5486ba49710
#
_entry.id   428b56f444812df93774f5486ba49710
#
_cell.length_a   1.000
_cell.length_b   1.000
_cell.length_c   1.000
_cell.angle_alpha   90.00
_cell.angle_beta   90.00
_cell.angle_gamma   90.00
#
_symmetry.space_group_name_H-M   'P 1'
#
loop_
_entity.id
_entity.type
_entity.pdbx_description
1 polymer ?
#
loop_
_entity_poly.entity_id
_entity_poly.type
_entity_poly.pdbx_seq_one_letter_code
_entity_poly.pdbx_strand_id
1 'polypeptide(L)'
;PPPIEEPIDDVPEVRQRNVFQVLVNANDDLLVEGEPMDISNLREEAKKFIVGDPTFQDAEMPEGKLTVVPILGEMMVSKQIVSLQNDRGTSYDMYIKVQNELVAAYNEVRDEYAQSKFGKTMKQLEMESETSERADLQLDAVKAVYPQRISEAEPENINVYVSEGNTN
;
A
#
# COMPACT_ATOMS: atom_id res chain seq x y z
N PRO A 1 -17.02 3.80 -41.56
CA PRO A 1 -16.10 2.82 -40.93
C PRO A 1 -16.39 2.73 -39.46
N PRO A 2 -16.39 1.53 -38.88
CA PRO A 2 -16.53 1.41 -37.43
C PRO A 2 -15.38 2.16 -36.73
N PRO A 3 -15.67 2.80 -35.60
CA PRO A 3 -14.60 3.45 -34.84
C PRO A 3 -13.53 2.39 -34.54
N ILE A 4 -12.32 2.74 -34.83
CA ILE A 4 -11.18 1.94 -34.39
C ILE A 4 -11.23 2.00 -32.88
N GLU A 5 -11.66 0.92 -32.26
CA GLU A 5 -11.46 0.76 -30.83
C GLU A 5 -9.95 0.74 -30.64
N GLU A 6 -9.41 1.85 -30.17
CA GLU A 6 -8.04 1.85 -29.72
C GLU A 6 -7.92 0.74 -28.66
N PRO A 7 -6.94 -0.14 -28.79
CA PRO A 7 -6.77 -1.17 -27.79
C PRO A 7 -6.66 -0.49 -26.43
N ILE A 8 -7.34 -1.05 -25.44
CA ILE A 8 -7.34 -0.61 -24.05
C ILE A 8 -5.94 -0.84 -23.44
N ASP A 9 -4.89 -0.61 -24.21
CA ASP A 9 -3.50 -0.84 -23.82
C ASP A 9 -2.86 0.39 -23.17
N ASP A 10 -3.63 1.46 -22.95
CA ASP A 10 -3.14 2.67 -22.31
C ASP A 10 -3.41 2.74 -20.80
N VAL A 11 -3.83 1.64 -20.15
CA VAL A 11 -3.75 1.55 -18.71
C VAL A 11 -2.26 1.28 -18.40
N PRO A 12 -1.54 2.26 -17.82
CA PRO A 12 -0.14 2.03 -17.49
C PRO A 12 -0.04 0.79 -16.61
N GLU A 13 0.69 -0.22 -17.08
CA GLU A 13 0.98 -1.40 -16.28
C GLU A 13 1.57 -0.95 -14.95
N VAL A 14 0.94 -1.35 -13.86
CA VAL A 14 1.49 -1.12 -12.53
C VAL A 14 2.75 -1.97 -12.42
N ARG A 15 3.90 -1.33 -12.31
CA ARG A 15 5.17 -2.06 -12.22
C ARG A 15 5.22 -2.87 -10.93
N GLN A 16 5.72 -4.09 -11.05
CA GLN A 16 5.82 -5.03 -9.94
C GLN A 16 6.59 -4.45 -8.75
N ARG A 17 7.62 -3.64 -9.00
CA ARG A 17 8.38 -2.96 -7.94
C ARG A 17 7.52 -2.03 -7.07
N ASN A 18 6.38 -1.57 -7.58
CA ASN A 18 5.46 -0.69 -6.87
C ASN A 18 4.41 -1.45 -6.04
N VAL A 19 4.37 -2.78 -6.16
CA VAL A 19 3.35 -3.62 -5.55
C VAL A 19 3.94 -4.51 -4.45
N PHE A 20 3.39 -4.38 -3.26
CA PHE A 20 3.66 -5.31 -2.15
C PHE A 20 2.59 -6.39 -2.18
N GLN A 21 2.95 -7.58 -2.66
CA GLN A 21 2.00 -8.65 -2.89
C GLN A 21 1.82 -9.50 -1.64
N VAL A 22 0.59 -9.56 -1.14
CA VAL A 22 0.20 -10.32 0.04
C VAL A 22 -0.85 -11.34 -0.38
N LEU A 23 -0.56 -12.62 -0.21
CA LEU A 23 -1.45 -13.72 -0.55
C LEU A 23 -1.74 -14.54 0.71
N VAL A 24 -2.98 -14.98 0.85
CA VAL A 24 -3.37 -15.94 1.90
C VAL A 24 -4.03 -17.13 1.22
N ASN A 25 -3.52 -18.33 1.46
CA ASN A 25 -4.05 -19.54 0.85
C ASN A 25 -5.20 -20.16 1.66
N ALA A 26 -5.75 -21.26 1.15
CA ALA A 26 -6.88 -21.95 1.80
C ALA A 26 -6.53 -22.56 3.17
N ASN A 27 -5.26 -22.76 3.47
CA ASN A 27 -4.76 -23.25 4.75
C ASN A 27 -4.41 -22.11 5.73
N ASP A 28 -4.79 -20.87 5.39
CA ASP A 28 -4.45 -19.66 6.15
C ASP A 28 -2.93 -19.39 6.23
N ASP A 29 -2.15 -19.92 5.29
CA ASP A 29 -0.74 -19.57 5.17
C ASP A 29 -0.60 -18.21 4.49
N LEU A 30 0.25 -17.37 5.06
CA LEU A 30 0.56 -16.05 4.54
C LEU A 30 1.80 -16.11 3.65
N LEU A 31 1.68 -15.60 2.44
CA LEU A 31 2.77 -15.45 1.49
C LEU A 31 2.96 -13.96 1.16
N VAL A 32 4.17 -13.47 1.32
CA VAL A 32 4.50 -12.08 0.99
C VAL A 32 5.63 -12.10 -0.04
N GLU A 33 5.38 -11.46 -1.17
CA GLU A 33 6.32 -11.50 -2.31
C GLU A 33 6.71 -12.93 -2.70
N GLY A 34 5.75 -13.85 -2.61
CA GLY A 34 5.94 -15.25 -2.94
C GLY A 34 6.60 -16.11 -1.86
N GLU A 35 6.99 -15.54 -0.74
CA GLU A 35 7.67 -16.23 0.34
C GLU A 35 6.78 -16.37 1.59
N PRO A 36 6.79 -17.52 2.27
CA PRO A 36 6.06 -17.67 3.52
C PRO A 36 6.52 -16.65 4.57
N MET A 37 5.57 -16.09 5.28
CA MET A 37 5.84 -15.11 6.33
C MET A 37 4.94 -15.37 7.52
N ASP A 38 5.47 -15.18 8.73
CA ASP A 38 4.65 -15.11 9.93
C ASP A 38 3.91 -13.78 9.99
N ILE A 39 2.63 -13.80 10.35
CA ILE A 39 1.81 -12.60 10.41
C ILE A 39 2.36 -11.53 11.37
N SER A 40 3.09 -11.96 12.41
CA SER A 40 3.72 -11.04 13.34
C SER A 40 4.78 -10.12 12.70
N ASN A 41 5.28 -10.49 11.53
CA ASN A 41 6.27 -9.71 10.76
C ASN A 41 5.63 -8.85 9.66
N LEU A 42 4.35 -9.05 9.37
CA LEU A 42 3.69 -8.41 8.22
C LEU A 42 3.69 -6.88 8.33
N ARG A 43 3.34 -6.35 9.48
CA ARG A 43 3.24 -4.90 9.69
C ARG A 43 4.56 -4.20 9.41
N GLU A 44 5.65 -4.68 9.99
CA GLU A 44 6.97 -4.06 9.83
C GLU A 44 7.48 -4.17 8.39
N GLU A 45 7.27 -5.31 7.74
CA GLU A 45 7.67 -5.49 6.34
C GLU A 45 6.84 -4.59 5.41
N ALA A 46 5.54 -4.47 5.65
CA ALA A 46 4.69 -3.55 4.91
C ALA A 46 5.12 -2.09 5.11
N LYS A 47 5.45 -1.69 6.33
CA LYS A 47 5.94 -0.34 6.63
C LYS A 47 7.22 -0.02 5.86
N LYS A 48 8.17 -0.94 5.83
CA LYS A 48 9.41 -0.77 5.06
C LYS A 48 9.13 -0.53 3.58
N PHE A 49 8.20 -1.27 3.02
CA PHE A 49 7.81 -1.11 1.63
C PHE A 49 7.09 0.22 1.38
N ILE A 50 6.15 0.58 2.23
CA ILE A 50 5.37 1.83 2.10
C ILE A 50 6.28 3.06 2.16
N VAL A 51 7.24 3.07 3.09
CA VAL A 51 8.25 4.14 3.19
C VAL A 51 9.22 4.08 2.01
N GLY A 52 9.68 2.88 1.66
CA GLY A 52 10.59 2.65 0.56
C GLY A 52 11.93 3.35 0.74
N ASP A 53 12.56 3.67 -0.38
CA ASP A 53 13.79 4.46 -0.41
C ASP A 53 13.43 5.95 -0.56
N PRO A 54 13.74 6.79 0.44
CA PRO A 54 13.42 8.23 0.36
C PRO A 54 14.08 8.96 -0.82
N THR A 55 15.17 8.42 -1.36
CA THR A 55 15.89 8.97 -2.51
C THR A 55 15.36 8.46 -3.84
N PHE A 56 14.50 7.44 -3.84
CA PHE A 56 13.91 6.78 -5.01
C PHE A 56 14.95 6.23 -6.01
N GLN A 57 16.13 5.88 -5.51
CA GLN A 57 17.23 5.34 -6.34
C GLN A 57 17.30 3.81 -6.32
N ASP A 58 16.72 3.17 -5.30
CA ASP A 58 16.70 1.72 -5.19
C ASP A 58 15.71 1.11 -6.19
N ALA A 59 16.22 0.36 -7.16
CA ALA A 59 15.41 -0.25 -8.20
C ALA A 59 14.44 -1.33 -7.70
N GLU A 60 14.63 -1.84 -6.49
CA GLU A 60 13.75 -2.86 -5.88
C GLU A 60 12.64 -2.25 -5.03
N MET A 61 12.72 -0.95 -4.77
CA MET A 61 11.70 -0.20 -4.01
C MET A 61 10.77 0.57 -4.93
N PRO A 62 9.60 1.00 -4.44
CA PRO A 62 8.66 1.74 -5.26
C PRO A 62 9.24 2.98 -5.91
N GLU A 63 8.79 3.23 -7.13
CA GLU A 63 9.10 4.47 -7.85
C GLU A 63 8.45 5.67 -7.18
N GLY A 64 9.04 6.85 -7.39
CA GLY A 64 8.46 8.11 -7.00
C GLY A 64 7.72 8.77 -8.16
N LYS A 65 6.73 9.59 -7.81
CA LYS A 65 6.01 10.46 -8.74
C LYS A 65 6.03 11.88 -8.21
N LEU A 66 6.42 12.84 -9.05
CA LEU A 66 6.37 14.25 -8.68
C LEU A 66 4.91 14.65 -8.43
N THR A 67 4.63 15.13 -7.25
CA THR A 67 3.28 15.39 -6.75
C THR A 67 3.23 16.73 -6.04
N VAL A 68 2.17 17.49 -6.25
CA VAL A 68 1.92 18.70 -5.47
C VAL A 68 1.17 18.32 -4.20
N VAL A 69 1.85 18.49 -3.07
CA VAL A 69 1.34 18.12 -1.75
C VAL A 69 0.88 19.39 -1.02
N PRO A 70 -0.32 19.39 -0.41
CA PRO A 70 -0.79 20.55 0.37
C PRO A 70 0.27 21.04 1.34
N ILE A 71 0.46 22.34 1.43
CA ILE A 71 1.43 23.09 2.24
C ILE A 71 2.92 22.69 2.12
N LEU A 72 3.22 21.54 1.54
CA LEU A 72 4.61 21.08 1.35
C LEU A 72 5.14 21.37 -0.07
N GLY A 73 4.25 21.65 -1.04
CA GLY A 73 4.63 21.93 -2.41
C GLY A 73 4.98 20.67 -3.21
N GLU A 74 5.73 20.86 -4.28
CA GLU A 74 6.14 19.73 -5.13
C GLU A 74 7.15 18.84 -4.42
N MET A 75 6.87 17.54 -4.41
CA MET A 75 7.77 16.54 -3.86
C MET A 75 7.55 15.19 -4.52
N MET A 76 8.54 14.31 -4.40
CA MET A 76 8.41 12.94 -4.86
C MET A 76 7.59 12.14 -3.85
N VAL A 77 6.55 11.48 -4.34
CA VAL A 77 5.66 10.64 -3.55
C VAL A 77 5.73 9.22 -4.10
N SER A 78 5.84 8.23 -3.21
CA SER A 78 5.93 6.83 -3.60
C SER A 78 4.67 6.35 -4.31
N LYS A 79 4.86 5.57 -5.37
CA LYS A 79 3.79 4.88 -6.10
C LYS A 79 3.38 3.56 -5.44
N GLN A 80 3.74 3.34 -4.21
CA GLN A 80 3.50 2.10 -3.48
C GLN A 80 2.02 1.69 -3.49
N ILE A 81 1.77 0.41 -3.67
CA ILE A 81 0.45 -0.22 -3.58
C ILE A 81 0.63 -1.55 -2.85
N VAL A 82 -0.26 -1.84 -1.92
CA VAL A 82 -0.36 -3.16 -1.31
C VAL A 82 -1.48 -3.92 -2.01
N SER A 83 -1.16 -5.10 -2.54
CA SER A 83 -2.14 -5.99 -3.16
C SER A 83 -2.44 -7.13 -2.19
N LEU A 84 -3.68 -7.21 -1.74
CA LEU A 84 -4.16 -8.29 -0.88
C LEU A 84 -5.04 -9.24 -1.69
N GLN A 85 -4.64 -10.49 -1.76
CA GLN A 85 -5.41 -11.54 -2.43
C GLN A 85 -5.53 -12.75 -1.52
N ASN A 86 -6.72 -13.28 -1.38
CA ASN A 86 -6.99 -14.45 -0.56
C ASN A 86 -7.73 -15.52 -1.36
N ASP A 87 -7.43 -16.78 -1.03
CA ASP A 87 -8.15 -17.92 -1.54
C ASP A 87 -9.58 -17.93 -0.99
N ARG A 88 -10.51 -18.54 -1.73
CA ARG A 88 -11.91 -18.69 -1.30
C ARG A 88 -12.04 -19.48 -0.02
N GLY A 89 -11.08 -20.39 0.25
CA GLY A 89 -11.05 -21.20 1.47
C GLY A 89 -10.37 -20.51 2.66
N THR A 90 -9.84 -19.30 2.48
CA THR A 90 -9.23 -18.53 3.58
C THR A 90 -10.26 -18.26 4.67
N SER A 91 -9.89 -18.47 5.94
CA SER A 91 -10.78 -18.15 7.04
C SER A 91 -11.02 -16.66 7.16
N TYR A 92 -12.22 -16.28 7.57
CA TYR A 92 -12.56 -14.89 7.84
C TYR A 92 -11.62 -14.26 8.89
N ASP A 93 -11.28 -15.03 9.90
CA ASP A 93 -10.37 -14.62 10.98
C ASP A 93 -9.00 -14.23 10.45
N MET A 94 -8.41 -15.06 9.58
CA MET A 94 -7.10 -14.78 8.98
C MET A 94 -7.16 -13.58 8.05
N TYR A 95 -8.21 -13.46 7.24
CA TYR A 95 -8.43 -12.32 6.37
C TYR A 95 -8.45 -11.02 7.16
N ILE A 96 -9.21 -10.96 8.25
CA ILE A 96 -9.31 -9.76 9.08
C ILE A 96 -7.99 -9.43 9.76
N LYS A 97 -7.27 -10.43 10.25
CA LYS A 97 -5.94 -10.22 10.85
C LYS A 97 -4.96 -9.60 9.88
N VAL A 98 -4.91 -10.12 8.66
CA VAL A 98 -4.03 -9.60 7.61
C VAL A 98 -4.42 -8.17 7.24
N GLN A 99 -5.70 -7.92 7.02
CA GLN A 99 -6.20 -6.59 6.70
C GLN A 99 -5.87 -5.58 7.80
N ASN A 100 -6.07 -5.96 9.07
CA ASN A 100 -5.76 -5.11 10.21
C ASN A 100 -4.27 -4.75 10.28
N GLU A 101 -3.39 -5.71 10.01
CA GLU A 101 -1.94 -5.47 10.01
C GLU A 101 -1.52 -4.51 8.89
N LEU A 102 -2.13 -4.62 7.70
CA LEU A 102 -1.84 -3.73 6.60
C LEU A 102 -2.35 -2.30 6.87
N VAL A 103 -3.55 -2.16 7.40
CA VAL A 103 -4.10 -0.86 7.79
C VAL A 103 -3.24 -0.24 8.90
N ALA A 104 -2.85 -1.03 9.88
CA ALA A 104 -1.96 -0.56 10.96
C ALA A 104 -0.60 -0.08 10.42
N ALA A 105 -0.07 -0.76 9.40
CA ALA A 105 1.18 -0.33 8.76
C ALA A 105 1.05 1.08 8.17
N TYR A 106 0.00 1.36 7.44
CA TYR A 106 -0.26 2.72 6.91
C TYR A 106 -0.47 3.74 8.02
N ASN A 107 -1.23 3.39 9.05
CA ASN A 107 -1.48 4.29 10.17
C ASN A 107 -0.19 4.65 10.90
N GLU A 108 0.68 3.68 11.14
CA GLU A 108 1.96 3.92 11.81
C GLU A 108 2.91 4.76 10.95
N VAL A 109 3.01 4.49 9.64
CA VAL A 109 3.83 5.29 8.72
C VAL A 109 3.35 6.74 8.68
N ARG A 110 2.05 6.95 8.57
CA ARG A 110 1.46 8.30 8.58
C ARG A 110 1.71 9.01 9.88
N ASP A 111 1.56 8.31 10.99
CA ASP A 111 1.76 8.87 12.33
C ASP A 111 3.21 9.27 12.57
N GLU A 112 4.16 8.43 12.19
CA GLU A 112 5.59 8.72 12.26
C GLU A 112 5.96 9.93 11.40
N TYR A 113 5.40 10.01 10.19
CA TYR A 113 5.63 11.14 9.29
C TYR A 113 5.03 12.44 9.84
N ALA A 114 3.80 12.40 10.36
CA ALA A 114 3.15 13.57 10.95
C ALA A 114 3.95 14.10 12.14
N GLN A 115 4.45 13.22 12.99
CA GLN A 115 5.26 13.60 14.15
C GLN A 115 6.60 14.21 13.71
N SER A 116 7.26 13.59 12.74
CA SER A 116 8.53 14.08 12.21
C SER A 116 8.39 15.43 11.52
N LYS A 117 7.33 15.61 10.73
CA LYS A 117 7.16 16.79 9.88
C LYS A 117 6.48 17.96 10.60
N PHE A 118 5.49 17.67 11.45
CA PHE A 118 4.64 18.68 12.08
C PHE A 118 4.66 18.64 13.61
N GLY A 119 5.35 17.66 14.20
CA GLY A 119 5.40 17.51 15.66
C GLY A 119 4.10 17.06 16.30
N LYS A 120 3.18 16.49 15.52
CA LYS A 120 1.85 16.07 15.97
C LYS A 120 1.51 14.69 15.43
N THR A 121 0.69 13.95 16.18
CA THR A 121 0.14 12.69 15.72
C THR A 121 -1.00 12.93 14.72
N MET A 122 -1.35 11.91 13.94
CA MET A 122 -2.52 12.00 13.05
C MET A 122 -3.80 12.29 13.83
N LYS A 123 -3.95 11.69 15.01
CA LYS A 123 -5.10 11.94 15.87
C LYS A 123 -5.17 13.40 16.33
N GLN A 124 -4.04 13.99 16.71
CA GLN A 124 -3.98 15.41 17.07
C GLN A 124 -4.35 16.30 15.88
N LEU A 125 -3.84 16.00 14.70
CA LEU A 125 -4.19 16.74 13.48
C LEU A 125 -5.68 16.62 13.15
N GLU A 126 -6.26 15.43 13.29
CA GLU A 126 -7.68 15.20 13.05
C GLU A 126 -8.54 16.03 14.02
N MET A 127 -8.18 16.03 15.30
CA MET A 127 -8.90 16.82 16.31
C MET A 127 -8.78 18.32 16.06
N GLU A 128 -7.58 18.81 15.76
CA GLU A 128 -7.32 20.22 15.50
C GLU A 128 -7.92 20.70 14.18
N SER A 129 -8.07 19.79 13.19
CA SER A 129 -8.62 20.13 11.87
C SER A 129 -10.07 20.63 11.92
N GLU A 130 -10.79 20.30 12.97
CA GLU A 130 -12.18 20.77 13.16
C GLU A 130 -12.26 22.29 13.32
N THR A 131 -11.21 22.92 13.85
CA THR A 131 -11.18 24.35 14.13
C THR A 131 -10.00 25.08 13.50
N SER A 132 -9.07 24.38 12.84
CA SER A 132 -7.87 24.95 12.26
C SER A 132 -7.72 24.50 10.81
N GLU A 133 -7.77 25.45 9.88
CA GLU A 133 -7.50 25.19 8.47
C GLU A 133 -6.08 24.70 8.24
N ARG A 134 -5.11 25.20 9.00
CA ARG A 134 -3.72 24.77 8.92
C ARG A 134 -3.59 23.29 9.30
N ALA A 135 -4.21 22.86 10.37
CA ALA A 135 -4.21 21.46 10.79
C ALA A 135 -4.87 20.56 9.76
N ASP A 136 -5.94 21.02 9.13
CA ASP A 136 -6.61 20.28 8.06
C ASP A 136 -5.66 20.10 6.84
N LEU A 137 -4.95 21.15 6.46
CA LEU A 137 -3.95 21.08 5.38
C LEU A 137 -2.78 20.16 5.74
N GLN A 138 -2.33 20.17 6.99
CA GLN A 138 -1.29 19.26 7.47
C GLN A 138 -1.76 17.80 7.42
N LEU A 139 -2.99 17.55 7.81
CA LEU A 139 -3.61 16.23 7.73
C LEU A 139 -3.67 15.75 6.28
N ASP A 140 -4.15 16.59 5.38
CA ASP A 140 -4.22 16.29 3.95
C ASP A 140 -2.82 16.04 3.35
N ALA A 141 -1.81 16.78 3.80
CA ALA A 141 -0.43 16.60 3.36
C ALA A 141 0.08 15.21 3.69
N VAL A 142 -0.13 14.74 4.92
CA VAL A 142 0.31 13.39 5.33
C VAL A 142 -0.38 12.32 4.48
N LYS A 143 -1.70 12.46 4.28
CA LYS A 143 -2.47 11.52 3.44
C LYS A 143 -2.03 11.54 1.98
N ALA A 144 -1.57 12.67 1.47
CA ALA A 144 -1.08 12.80 0.10
C ALA A 144 0.31 12.17 -0.07
N VAL A 145 1.17 12.24 0.95
CA VAL A 145 2.50 11.61 0.92
C VAL A 145 2.42 10.10 1.06
N TYR A 146 1.53 9.62 1.90
CA TYR A 146 1.29 8.18 2.12
C TYR A 146 -0.19 7.84 1.92
N PRO A 147 -0.68 7.86 0.67
CA PRO A 147 -2.05 7.41 0.42
C PRO A 147 -2.18 5.93 0.77
N GLN A 148 -3.28 5.60 1.44
CA GLN A 148 -3.58 4.21 1.74
C GLN A 148 -4.09 3.53 0.47
N ARG A 149 -3.27 2.66 -0.09
CA ARG A 149 -3.59 1.93 -1.32
C ARG A 149 -3.52 0.43 -1.04
N ILE A 150 -4.63 -0.12 -0.60
CA ILE A 150 -4.80 -1.56 -0.44
C ILE A 150 -5.77 -2.00 -1.53
N SER A 151 -5.23 -2.67 -2.55
CA SER A 151 -6.02 -3.24 -3.63
C SER A 151 -6.42 -4.66 -3.24
N GLU A 152 -7.70 -4.92 -3.16
CA GLU A 152 -8.23 -6.25 -2.86
C GLU A 152 -8.79 -6.85 -4.16
N ALA A 153 -8.22 -8.02 -4.55
CA ALA A 153 -8.78 -8.80 -5.63
C ALA A 153 -9.87 -9.72 -5.10
N GLU A 154 -10.80 -10.11 -5.97
CA GLU A 154 -11.79 -11.14 -5.60
C GLU A 154 -11.10 -12.45 -5.23
N PRO A 155 -11.67 -13.23 -4.27
CA PRO A 155 -11.09 -14.51 -3.88
C PRO A 155 -10.91 -15.44 -5.09
N GLU A 156 -9.72 -16.00 -5.22
CA GLU A 156 -9.35 -16.94 -6.27
C GLU A 156 -8.79 -18.22 -5.65
N ASN A 157 -8.50 -19.21 -6.51
CA ASN A 157 -7.82 -20.40 -6.08
C ASN A 157 -6.30 -20.16 -6.13
N ILE A 158 -5.75 -19.59 -5.06
CA ILE A 158 -4.37 -19.15 -4.98
C ILE A 158 -3.38 -20.30 -5.11
N ASN A 159 -3.76 -21.51 -4.68
CA ASN A 159 -2.87 -22.68 -4.80
C ASN A 159 -2.54 -22.99 -6.26
N VAL A 160 -3.50 -22.84 -7.16
CA VAL A 160 -3.26 -22.99 -8.60
C VAL A 160 -2.39 -21.85 -9.12
N TYR A 161 -2.65 -20.65 -8.66
CA TYR A 161 -1.91 -19.46 -9.05
C TYR A 161 -0.44 -19.53 -8.62
N VAL A 162 -0.19 -19.92 -7.37
CA VAL A 162 1.18 -20.06 -6.84
C VAL A 162 1.95 -21.17 -7.55
N SER A 163 1.30 -22.30 -7.87
CA SER A 163 1.95 -23.39 -8.61
C SER A 163 2.28 -23.02 -10.06
N GLU A 164 1.48 -22.17 -10.70
CA GLU A 164 1.81 -21.64 -12.03
C GLU A 164 3.01 -20.68 -11.98
N GLY A 165 3.13 -19.87 -10.92
CA GLY A 165 4.27 -19.00 -10.72
C GLY A 165 5.58 -19.72 -10.48
N ASN A 166 5.55 -20.95 -9.98
CA ASN A 166 6.74 -21.77 -9.70
C ASN A 166 7.20 -22.61 -10.90
N THR A 167 6.46 -22.67 -11.98
CA THR A 167 6.81 -23.45 -13.18
C THR A 167 7.58 -22.64 -14.22
N ASN A 168 7.86 -21.42 -13.95
CA ASN A 168 8.71 -20.56 -14.77
C ASN A 168 10.08 -20.39 -14.10
#